data_88492e42fe8fbd5a0a9d2a78ddb9108e
#
_entry.id   88492e42fe8fbd5a0a9d2a78ddb9108e
#
_cell.length_a   1.000
_cell.length_b   1.000
_cell.length_c   1.000
_cell.angle_alpha   90.00
_cell.angle_beta   90.00
_cell.angle_gamma   90.00
#
_symmetry.space_group_name_H-M   'P 1'
#
loop_
_entity.id
_entity.type
_entity.pdbx_description
1 polymer ?
#
loop_
_entity_poly.entity_id
_entity_poly.type
_entity_poly.pdbx_seq_one_letter_code
_entity_poly.pdbx_strand_id
1 'polypeptide(L)'
;MKKYILFFALAFCFYQRSFSQAKSVYFELGGPGLASINFDTRFSSGEAGVGGRVGIGGFSIDGEGAVFIPVGLNYIVGKDKRNYFEIGGGVTPVIGTGDVGDFSETFGHLLFGYRMQPVNGGFTFRAFINPIFGKGFFLPYYAGLSFGYKF
;
A
#
# COMPACT_ATOMS: atom_id res chain seq x y z
N MET A 1 12.15 21.45 -27.14
CA MET A 1 10.78 21.90 -26.89
C MET A 1 9.89 20.75 -26.39
N LYS A 2 9.84 19.55 -26.99
CA LYS A 2 8.97 18.43 -26.55
C LYS A 2 9.20 17.95 -25.10
N LYS A 3 10.46 17.98 -24.60
CA LYS A 3 10.79 17.57 -23.21
C LYS A 3 10.21 18.49 -22.14
N TYR A 4 10.10 19.78 -22.41
CA TYR A 4 9.53 20.76 -21.46
C TYR A 4 8.00 20.68 -21.41
N ILE A 5 7.36 20.32 -22.52
CA ILE A 5 5.91 20.11 -22.58
C ILE A 5 5.50 18.93 -21.71
N LEU A 6 6.28 17.84 -21.74
CA LEU A 6 6.05 16.67 -20.89
C LEU A 6 6.22 17.01 -19.40
N PHE A 7 7.25 17.80 -19.06
CA PHE A 7 7.48 18.24 -17.69
C PHE A 7 6.38 19.16 -17.17
N PHE A 8 5.89 20.10 -18.02
CA PHE A 8 4.77 20.97 -17.68
C PHE A 8 3.44 20.20 -17.57
N ALA A 9 3.21 19.22 -18.42
CA ALA A 9 2.03 18.36 -18.34
C ALA A 9 2.04 17.52 -17.05
N LEU A 10 3.20 16.97 -16.67
CA LEU A 10 3.37 16.26 -15.41
C LEU A 10 3.15 17.19 -14.20
N ALA A 11 3.74 18.39 -14.22
CA ALA A 11 3.57 19.38 -13.16
C ALA A 11 2.12 19.86 -13.04
N PHE A 12 1.40 19.98 -14.14
CA PHE A 12 -0.02 20.35 -14.17
C PHE A 12 -0.93 19.25 -13.61
N CYS A 13 -0.58 17.96 -13.80
CA CYS A 13 -1.28 16.86 -13.17
C CYS A 13 -1.15 16.86 -11.63
N PHE A 14 -0.05 17.40 -11.09
CA PHE A 14 0.13 17.55 -9.64
C PHE A 14 -0.56 18.81 -9.07
N TYR A 15 -0.96 19.76 -9.90
CA TYR A 15 -1.63 21.00 -9.46
C TYR A 15 -3.15 20.89 -9.36
N GLN A 16 -3.70 19.71 -9.56
CA GLN A 16 -5.12 19.47 -9.33
C GLN A 16 -5.41 19.71 -7.85
N ARG A 17 -6.23 20.71 -7.57
CA ARG A 17 -6.69 21.07 -6.23
C ARG A 17 -7.17 19.82 -5.51
N SER A 18 -6.48 19.48 -4.44
CA SER A 18 -6.85 18.43 -3.52
C SER A 18 -8.21 18.75 -2.90
N PHE A 19 -9.28 18.36 -3.57
CA PHE A 19 -10.54 18.18 -2.88
C PHE A 19 -10.31 17.03 -1.90
N SER A 20 -10.33 17.34 -0.60
CA SER A 20 -10.43 16.45 0.57
C SER A 20 -10.35 14.94 0.29
N GLN A 21 -9.32 14.50 -0.41
CA GLN A 21 -9.02 13.09 -0.58
C GLN A 21 -8.49 12.56 0.73
N ALA A 22 -9.07 11.50 1.24
CA ALA A 22 -8.56 10.85 2.43
C ALA A 22 -7.15 10.31 2.18
N LYS A 23 -6.19 10.77 2.98
CA LYS A 23 -4.79 10.34 2.95
C LYS A 23 -4.42 9.74 4.29
N SER A 24 -3.65 8.68 4.30
CA SER A 24 -3.17 8.07 5.52
C SER A 24 -1.73 7.58 5.39
N VAL A 25 -1.00 7.68 6.49
CA VAL A 25 0.29 7.01 6.69
C VAL A 25 0.11 5.96 7.76
N TYR A 26 0.65 4.78 7.55
CA TYR A 26 0.52 3.68 8.49
C TYR A 26 1.74 2.75 8.47
N PHE A 27 1.99 2.19 9.63
CA PHE A 27 2.90 1.08 9.82
C PHE A 27 2.14 -0.23 9.67
N GLU A 28 2.73 -1.19 8.98
CA GLU A 28 2.14 -2.50 8.68
C GLU A 28 3.09 -3.60 9.13
N LEU A 29 2.55 -4.56 9.86
CA LEU A 29 3.20 -5.82 10.24
C LEU A 29 2.51 -6.97 9.52
N GLY A 30 3.27 -7.85 8.90
CA GLY A 30 2.76 -8.77 7.91
C GLY A 30 2.42 -8.01 6.63
N GLY A 31 1.63 -8.62 5.74
CA GLY A 31 1.34 -8.01 4.45
C GLY A 31 2.55 -7.99 3.49
N PRO A 32 2.43 -7.34 2.33
CA PRO A 32 3.39 -7.49 1.24
C PRO A 32 4.75 -6.81 1.50
N GLY A 33 4.86 -5.96 2.53
CA GLY A 33 6.09 -5.28 2.89
C GLY A 33 6.78 -5.87 4.13
N LEU A 34 6.26 -6.96 4.70
CA LEU A 34 6.67 -7.63 5.92
C LEU A 34 6.54 -6.72 7.16
N ALA A 35 7.49 -5.83 7.40
CA ALA A 35 7.38 -4.70 8.32
C ALA A 35 7.61 -3.43 7.49
N SER A 36 6.59 -2.61 7.31
CA SER A 36 6.64 -1.53 6.32
C SER A 36 5.92 -0.26 6.78
N ILE A 37 6.39 0.88 6.24
CA ILE A 37 5.69 2.16 6.31
C ILE A 37 5.03 2.39 4.96
N ASN A 38 3.76 2.74 4.97
CA ASN A 38 2.95 2.88 3.78
C ASN A 38 2.22 4.22 3.75
N PHE A 39 2.01 4.74 2.56
CA PHE A 39 1.13 5.84 2.25
C PHE A 39 -0.05 5.33 1.43
N ASP A 40 -1.25 5.77 1.75
CA ASP A 40 -2.48 5.44 1.03
C ASP A 40 -3.29 6.72 0.77
N THR A 41 -3.87 6.81 -0.41
CA THR A 41 -4.72 7.94 -0.81
C THR A 41 -5.93 7.46 -1.58
N ARG A 42 -7.06 8.15 -1.41
CA ARG A 42 -8.26 7.94 -2.23
C ARG A 42 -8.16 8.75 -3.52
N PHE A 43 -8.72 8.23 -4.60
CA PHE A 43 -8.80 8.96 -5.88
C PHE A 43 -10.09 9.77 -6.04
N SER A 44 -11.05 9.55 -5.16
CA SER A 44 -12.30 10.30 -5.06
C SER A 44 -12.31 11.20 -3.83
N SER A 45 -13.23 12.16 -3.82
CA SER A 45 -13.41 13.10 -2.71
C SER A 45 -14.07 12.49 -1.45
N GLY A 46 -14.26 11.18 -1.40
CA GLY A 46 -14.86 10.46 -0.28
C GLY A 46 -13.89 9.52 0.42
N GLU A 47 -14.38 8.93 1.51
CA GLU A 47 -13.64 7.91 2.27
C GLU A 47 -13.65 6.55 1.55
N ALA A 48 -14.77 6.22 0.90
CA ALA A 48 -14.97 4.99 0.15
C ALA A 48 -14.50 5.13 -1.30
N GLY A 49 -14.38 4.00 -1.99
CA GLY A 49 -14.03 3.95 -3.40
C GLY A 49 -12.59 3.52 -3.66
N VAL A 50 -12.13 3.83 -4.87
CA VAL A 50 -10.79 3.44 -5.34
C VAL A 50 -9.71 4.31 -4.72
N GLY A 51 -8.61 3.70 -4.37
CA GLY A 51 -7.40 4.37 -3.92
C GLY A 51 -6.13 3.63 -4.30
N GLY A 52 -5.01 4.26 -4.02
CA GLY A 52 -3.69 3.69 -4.26
C GLY A 52 -2.87 3.68 -2.98
N ARG A 53 -2.00 2.67 -2.87
CA ARG A 53 -1.02 2.56 -1.80
C ARG A 53 0.39 2.39 -2.36
N VAL A 54 1.34 2.92 -1.64
CA VAL A 54 2.77 2.69 -1.85
C VAL A 54 3.45 2.60 -0.50
N GLY A 55 4.44 1.73 -0.38
CA GLY A 55 5.17 1.56 0.87
C GLY A 55 6.62 1.17 0.67
N ILE A 56 7.32 1.13 1.76
CA ILE A 56 8.67 0.59 1.87
C ILE A 56 8.78 -0.18 3.17
N GLY A 57 9.36 -1.36 3.10
CA GLY A 57 9.58 -2.22 4.25
C GLY A 57 10.73 -3.17 4.01
N GLY A 58 10.94 -4.09 4.94
CA GLY A 58 12.00 -5.08 4.80
C GLY A 58 12.42 -5.70 6.12
N PHE A 59 13.49 -6.45 6.04
CA PHE A 59 14.20 -7.00 7.20
C PHE A 59 15.71 -7.04 6.92
N SER A 60 16.51 -7.11 7.97
CA SER A 60 17.94 -7.37 7.90
C SER A 60 18.35 -8.21 9.11
N ILE A 61 19.07 -9.29 8.87
CA ILE A 61 19.59 -10.22 9.88
C ILE A 61 21.02 -10.58 9.47
N ASP A 62 21.98 -10.32 10.33
CA ASP A 62 23.41 -10.66 10.15
C ASP A 62 24.04 -10.16 8.83
N GLY A 63 23.59 -9.01 8.34
CA GLY A 63 24.10 -8.41 7.10
C GLY A 63 23.38 -8.87 5.83
N GLU A 64 22.51 -9.84 5.94
CA GLU A 64 21.59 -10.27 4.88
C GLU A 64 20.21 -9.64 5.07
N GLY A 65 19.51 -9.35 4.00
CA GLY A 65 18.19 -8.76 4.10
C GLY A 65 17.53 -8.51 2.77
N ALA A 66 16.31 -8.04 2.85
CA ALA A 66 15.55 -7.64 1.68
C ALA A 66 14.72 -6.37 1.95
N VAL A 67 14.64 -5.53 0.92
CA VAL A 67 13.76 -4.37 0.88
C VAL A 67 12.58 -4.69 -0.02
N PHE A 68 11.38 -4.43 0.48
CA PHE A 68 10.10 -4.61 -0.21
C PHE A 68 9.50 -3.25 -0.53
N ILE A 69 9.00 -3.09 -1.75
CA ILE A 69 8.34 -1.85 -2.19
C ILE A 69 6.91 -2.18 -2.65
N PRO A 70 5.95 -2.37 -1.72
CA PRO A 70 4.58 -2.67 -2.09
C PRO A 70 3.92 -1.48 -2.78
N VAL A 71 3.35 -1.72 -3.95
CA VAL A 71 2.56 -0.78 -4.73
C VAL A 71 1.27 -1.45 -5.13
N GLY A 72 0.13 -0.80 -4.94
CA GLY A 72 -1.14 -1.41 -5.28
C GLY A 72 -2.31 -0.45 -5.33
N LEU A 73 -3.41 -0.99 -5.78
CA LEU A 73 -4.72 -0.35 -5.76
C LEU A 73 -5.60 -1.03 -4.72
N ASN A 74 -6.50 -0.28 -4.14
CA ASN A 74 -7.51 -0.81 -3.24
C ASN A 74 -8.86 -0.14 -3.48
N TYR A 75 -9.90 -0.86 -3.10
CA TYR A 75 -11.26 -0.37 -3.07
C TYR A 75 -11.82 -0.58 -1.67
N ILE A 76 -12.37 0.47 -1.08
CA ILE A 76 -13.00 0.38 0.23
C ILE A 76 -14.48 0.69 0.14
N VAL A 77 -15.26 -0.12 0.85
CA VAL A 77 -16.72 -0.02 0.90
C VAL A 77 -17.19 -0.06 2.35
N GLY A 78 -18.08 0.87 2.70
CA GLY A 78 -18.68 0.96 4.03
C GLY A 78 -19.69 2.12 4.08
N LYS A 79 -20.64 2.06 5.00
CA LYS A 79 -21.72 3.04 5.12
C LYS A 79 -21.72 3.82 6.44
N ASP A 80 -21.01 3.33 7.46
CA ASP A 80 -21.03 3.90 8.81
C ASP A 80 -19.99 5.02 9.04
N LYS A 81 -19.28 5.43 7.97
CA LYS A 81 -18.26 6.50 7.98
C LYS A 81 -17.06 6.24 8.91
N ARG A 82 -16.87 5.01 9.34
CA ARG A 82 -15.76 4.61 10.20
C ARG A 82 -15.21 3.23 9.86
N ASN A 83 -16.10 2.27 9.61
CA ASN A 83 -15.75 0.88 9.38
C ASN A 83 -15.98 0.51 7.93
N TYR A 84 -14.99 -0.07 7.30
CA TYR A 84 -14.98 -0.40 5.89
C TYR A 84 -14.47 -1.81 5.69
N PHE A 85 -14.96 -2.43 4.64
CA PHE A 85 -14.32 -3.58 4.04
C PHE A 85 -13.36 -3.07 2.95
N GLU A 86 -12.15 -3.61 2.91
CA GLU A 86 -11.13 -3.29 1.94
C GLU A 86 -10.81 -4.52 1.08
N ILE A 87 -10.81 -4.32 -0.23
CA ILE A 87 -10.31 -5.28 -1.21
C ILE A 87 -9.25 -4.58 -2.06
N GLY A 88 -8.18 -5.27 -2.37
CA GLY A 88 -7.11 -4.67 -3.15
C GLY A 88 -6.18 -5.69 -3.76
N GLY A 89 -5.18 -5.17 -4.46
CA GLY A 89 -4.12 -5.98 -5.03
C GLY A 89 -3.03 -5.10 -5.63
N GLY A 90 -1.89 -5.72 -5.84
CA GLY A 90 -0.72 -5.01 -6.36
C GLY A 90 0.47 -5.91 -6.58
N VAL A 91 1.61 -5.27 -6.71
CA VAL A 91 2.90 -5.92 -6.89
C VAL A 91 3.90 -5.39 -5.86
N THR A 92 4.84 -6.23 -5.48
CA THR A 92 5.91 -5.89 -4.54
C THR A 92 7.24 -6.27 -5.14
N PRO A 93 7.96 -5.33 -5.76
CA PRO A 93 9.37 -5.49 -6.04
C PRO A 93 10.17 -5.78 -4.76
N VAL A 94 11.10 -6.72 -4.86
CA VAL A 94 11.99 -7.11 -3.77
C VAL A 94 13.43 -6.87 -4.21
N ILE A 95 14.21 -6.24 -3.35
CA ILE A 95 15.64 -6.00 -3.55
C ILE A 95 16.35 -6.71 -2.40
N GLY A 96 16.97 -7.85 -2.69
CA GLY A 96 17.78 -8.60 -1.74
C GLY A 96 19.21 -8.08 -1.64
N THR A 97 19.84 -8.26 -0.48
CA THR A 97 21.25 -7.95 -0.22
C THR A 97 21.93 -9.18 0.41
N GLY A 98 23.23 -9.36 0.16
CA GLY A 98 23.97 -10.54 0.61
C GLY A 98 23.58 -11.81 -0.15
N ASP A 99 23.64 -12.95 0.50
CA ASP A 99 23.25 -14.26 -0.08
C ASP A 99 21.74 -14.35 -0.38
N VAL A 100 20.95 -13.40 0.13
CA VAL A 100 19.51 -13.25 -0.17
C VAL A 100 19.27 -12.54 -1.51
N GLY A 101 20.32 -12.13 -2.22
CA GLY A 101 20.25 -11.47 -3.54
C GLY A 101 19.47 -12.27 -4.60
N ASP A 102 19.48 -13.60 -4.50
CA ASP A 102 18.69 -14.50 -5.36
C ASP A 102 17.18 -14.38 -5.15
N PHE A 103 16.72 -13.78 -4.03
CA PHE A 103 15.33 -13.47 -3.74
C PHE A 103 14.83 -12.13 -4.32
N SER A 104 15.58 -11.49 -5.19
CA SER A 104 15.18 -10.23 -5.86
C SER A 104 14.07 -10.45 -6.89
N GLU A 105 13.00 -11.18 -6.53
CA GLU A 105 11.87 -11.41 -7.40
C GLU A 105 10.66 -10.56 -6.99
N THR A 106 10.04 -9.94 -7.97
CA THR A 106 8.75 -9.26 -7.79
C THR A 106 7.65 -10.29 -7.61
N PHE A 107 6.80 -10.11 -6.60
CA PHE A 107 5.61 -10.93 -6.40
C PHE A 107 4.32 -10.10 -6.45
N GLY A 108 3.24 -10.75 -6.79
CA GLY A 108 1.89 -10.20 -6.72
C GLY A 108 1.25 -10.44 -5.36
N HIS A 109 0.32 -9.56 -4.97
CA HIS A 109 -0.46 -9.73 -3.76
C HIS A 109 -1.92 -9.29 -3.97
N LEU A 110 -2.82 -9.92 -3.23
CA LEU A 110 -4.19 -9.46 -3.03
C LEU A 110 -4.35 -9.00 -1.58
N LEU A 111 -5.43 -8.29 -1.29
CA LEU A 111 -5.76 -7.82 0.05
C LEU A 111 -7.27 -7.92 0.24
N PHE A 112 -7.67 -8.53 1.35
CA PHE A 112 -9.07 -8.62 1.77
C PHE A 112 -9.13 -8.41 3.28
N GLY A 113 -9.84 -7.38 3.75
CA GLY A 113 -9.83 -7.15 5.18
C GLY A 113 -10.76 -6.05 5.67
N TYR A 114 -10.66 -5.85 6.96
CA TYR A 114 -11.33 -4.79 7.68
C TYR A 114 -10.42 -3.56 7.77
N ARG A 115 -11.00 -2.39 7.57
CA ARG A 115 -10.35 -1.09 7.74
C ARG A 115 -11.20 -0.17 8.60
N MET A 116 -10.65 0.27 9.71
CA MET A 116 -11.20 1.37 10.50
C MET A 116 -10.52 2.67 10.07
N GLN A 117 -11.32 3.63 9.59
CA GLN A 117 -10.84 4.92 9.11
C GLN A 117 -11.87 6.01 9.40
N PRO A 118 -11.69 6.84 10.45
CA PRO A 118 -12.63 7.92 10.77
C PRO A 118 -12.67 8.99 9.67
N VAL A 119 -13.85 9.52 9.37
CA VAL A 119 -14.06 10.58 8.35
C VAL A 119 -13.26 11.84 8.70
N ASN A 120 -13.27 12.24 9.96
CA ASN A 120 -12.64 13.48 10.42
C ASN A 120 -11.11 13.34 10.67
N GLY A 121 -10.50 12.28 10.17
CA GLY A 121 -9.08 12.00 10.44
C GLY A 121 -8.85 11.36 11.81
N GLY A 122 -7.60 10.97 12.07
CA GLY A 122 -7.22 10.34 13.30
C GLY A 122 -6.67 8.93 13.13
N PHE A 123 -6.68 8.16 14.20
CA PHE A 123 -6.13 6.80 14.22
C PHE A 123 -6.86 5.88 13.24
N THR A 124 -6.07 5.14 12.46
CA THR A 124 -6.56 4.10 11.54
C THR A 124 -6.00 2.74 11.92
N PHE A 125 -6.81 1.71 11.68
CA PHE A 125 -6.45 0.32 11.92
C PHE A 125 -6.92 -0.55 10.76
N ARG A 126 -6.13 -1.57 10.42
CA ARG A 126 -6.50 -2.59 9.43
C ARG A 126 -6.14 -3.97 9.96
N ALA A 127 -6.98 -4.95 9.63
CA ALA A 127 -6.71 -6.36 9.80
C ALA A 127 -7.12 -7.07 8.51
N PHE A 128 -6.21 -7.80 7.89
CA PHE A 128 -6.43 -8.33 6.55
C PHE A 128 -5.74 -9.65 6.29
N ILE A 129 -6.27 -10.39 5.35
CA ILE A 129 -5.63 -11.52 4.68
C ILE A 129 -5.03 -10.98 3.39
N ASN A 130 -3.82 -11.41 3.10
CA ASN A 130 -3.03 -10.93 1.98
C ASN A 130 -2.42 -12.11 1.20
N PRO A 131 -3.20 -12.83 0.38
CA PRO A 131 -2.63 -13.84 -0.50
C PRO A 131 -1.49 -13.27 -1.35
N ILE A 132 -0.34 -13.92 -1.31
CA ILE A 132 0.83 -13.55 -2.11
C ILE A 132 1.17 -14.67 -3.09
N PHE A 133 1.59 -14.29 -4.28
CA PHE A 133 1.91 -15.20 -5.37
C PHE A 133 3.06 -14.68 -6.21
N GLY A 134 3.92 -15.59 -6.61
CA GLY A 134 5.09 -15.31 -7.44
C GLY A 134 5.49 -16.52 -8.25
N LYS A 135 6.67 -16.46 -8.86
CA LYS A 135 7.19 -17.56 -9.65
C LYS A 135 7.45 -18.78 -8.76
N GLY A 136 6.60 -19.80 -8.90
CA GLY A 136 6.74 -21.07 -8.21
C GLY A 136 6.21 -21.11 -6.77
N PHE A 137 5.53 -20.07 -6.29
CA PHE A 137 4.91 -20.10 -4.96
C PHE A 137 3.55 -19.42 -4.91
N PHE A 138 2.71 -19.89 -3.98
CA PHE A 138 1.44 -19.28 -3.62
C PHE A 138 1.19 -19.47 -2.14
N LEU A 139 1.00 -18.37 -1.40
CA LEU A 139 0.72 -18.35 0.04
C LEU A 139 -0.66 -17.70 0.26
N PRO A 140 -1.74 -18.48 0.34
CA PRO A 140 -3.10 -17.93 0.41
C PRO A 140 -3.46 -17.33 1.77
N TYR A 141 -2.82 -17.77 2.86
CA TYR A 141 -3.19 -17.40 4.23
C TYR A 141 -2.20 -16.42 4.88
N TYR A 142 -1.46 -15.67 4.08
CA TYR A 142 -0.63 -14.62 4.62
C TYR A 142 -1.51 -13.48 5.12
N ALA A 143 -1.22 -12.94 6.31
CA ALA A 143 -2.06 -11.95 6.97
C ALA A 143 -1.24 -10.79 7.51
N GLY A 144 -1.90 -9.67 7.78
CA GLY A 144 -1.25 -8.51 8.35
C GLY A 144 -2.18 -7.64 9.18
N LEU A 145 -1.54 -6.80 9.97
CA LEU A 145 -2.16 -5.72 10.75
C LEU A 145 -1.50 -4.40 10.42
N SER A 146 -2.24 -3.32 10.41
CA SER A 146 -1.65 -2.00 10.28
C SER A 146 -2.27 -0.98 11.22
N PHE A 147 -1.45 -0.02 11.62
CA PHE A 147 -1.78 1.06 12.53
C PHE A 147 -1.27 2.36 11.94
N GLY A 148 -2.07 3.40 11.92
CA GLY A 148 -1.67 4.64 11.31
C GLY A 148 -2.52 5.83 11.66
N TYR A 149 -2.33 6.87 10.89
CA TYR A 149 -3.03 8.13 11.04
C TYR A 149 -3.54 8.63 9.69
N LYS A 150 -4.79 9.04 9.67
CA LYS A 150 -5.43 9.72 8.54
C LYS A 150 -5.47 11.23 8.77
N PHE A 151 -5.17 11.99 7.75
CA PHE A 151 -5.18 13.46 7.72
C PHE A 151 -5.91 14.00 6.48
#